data_756c5c48cbbbfc5cc838b39110580739
#
_entry.id   756c5c48cbbbfc5cc838b39110580739
#
_cell.length_a   1.000
_cell.length_b   1.000
_cell.length_c   1.000
_cell.angle_alpha   90.00
_cell.angle_beta   90.00
_cell.angle_gamma   90.00
#
_symmetry.space_group_name_H-M   'P 1'
#
loop_
_entity.id
_entity.type
_entity.pdbx_description
1 polymer ?
#
loop_
_entity_poly.entity_id
_entity_poly.type
_entity_poly.pdbx_seq_one_letter_code
_entity_poly.pdbx_strand_id
1 'polypeptide(L)' 'MPQSYDHTVTGRVIRRLRLERGMSQEILSGLAALSRSHLAEIEAGKDNANVETLWKIAEGLDIRLSELIRQVEEELERHA' A
#
# COMPACT_ATOMS: atom_id res chain seq x y z
N MET A 1 -13.54 -11.69 15.85
CA MET A 1 -13.88 -10.41 15.20
C MET A 1 -12.68 -9.91 14.39
N PRO A 2 -12.91 -9.48 13.17
CA PRO A 2 -11.84 -8.85 12.42
C PRO A 2 -11.46 -7.52 13.06
N GLN A 3 -10.23 -7.13 12.89
CA GLN A 3 -9.75 -5.84 13.34
C GLN A 3 -10.44 -4.70 12.59
N SER A 4 -10.61 -3.56 13.24
CA SER A 4 -11.02 -2.35 12.56
C SER A 4 -9.95 -1.97 11.54
N TYR A 5 -10.38 -1.46 10.40
CA TYR A 5 -9.44 -1.04 9.38
C TYR A 5 -8.64 0.19 9.84
N ASP A 6 -7.35 0.14 9.60
CA ASP A 6 -6.42 1.22 9.91
C ASP A 6 -5.57 1.48 8.67
N HIS A 7 -5.82 2.59 8.00
CA HIS A 7 -5.13 2.93 6.75
C HIS A 7 -3.63 3.17 6.93
N THR A 8 -3.17 3.45 8.15
CA THR A 8 -1.73 3.59 8.39
C THR A 8 -1.02 2.25 8.21
N VAL A 9 -1.71 1.16 8.53
CA VAL A 9 -1.18 -0.19 8.30
C VAL A 9 -1.05 -0.46 6.81
N THR A 10 -2.05 -0.05 6.02
CA THR A 10 -1.98 -0.17 4.55
C THR A 10 -0.74 0.53 4.01
N GLY A 11 -0.49 1.75 4.48
CA GLY A 11 0.69 2.51 4.05
C GLY A 11 1.99 1.79 4.38
N ARG A 12 2.09 1.21 5.58
CA ARG A 12 3.28 0.46 5.98
C ARG A 12 3.49 -0.79 5.14
N VAL A 13 2.42 -1.51 4.83
CA VAL A 13 2.50 -2.70 3.98
C VAL A 13 2.98 -2.33 2.57
N ILE A 14 2.41 -1.27 1.99
CA ILE A 14 2.84 -0.79 0.68
C ILE A 14 4.32 -0.44 0.69
N ARG A 15 4.77 0.30 1.70
CA ARG A 15 6.18 0.66 1.83
C ARG A 15 7.07 -0.57 1.93
N ARG A 16 6.69 -1.54 2.75
CA ARG A 16 7.46 -2.79 2.91
C ARG A 16 7.58 -3.53 1.58
N LEU A 17 6.46 -3.70 0.87
CA LEU A 17 6.46 -4.40 -0.42
C LEU A 17 7.31 -3.66 -1.46
N ARG A 18 7.25 -2.34 -1.45
CA ARG A 18 8.07 -1.53 -2.34
C ARG A 18 9.56 -1.73 -2.07
N LEU A 19 9.95 -1.67 -0.80
CA LEU A 19 11.36 -1.84 -0.40
C LEU A 19 11.87 -3.25 -0.70
N GLU A 20 11.03 -4.27 -0.50
CA GLU A 20 11.39 -5.66 -0.83
C GLU A 20 11.68 -5.83 -2.31
N ARG A 21 11.07 -5.00 -3.15
CA ARG A 21 11.29 -5.02 -4.60
C ARG A 21 12.40 -4.07 -5.06
N GLY A 22 13.07 -3.42 -4.12
CA GLY A 22 14.15 -2.49 -4.43
C GLY A 22 13.69 -1.23 -5.16
N MET A 23 12.42 -0.84 -5.00
CA MET A 23 11.87 0.32 -5.70
C MET A 23 11.96 1.58 -4.84
N SER A 24 12.26 2.72 -5.47
CA SER A 24 12.07 4.02 -4.86
C SER A 24 10.60 4.42 -4.91
N GLN A 25 10.20 5.43 -4.14
CA GLN A 25 8.86 5.99 -4.26
C GLN A 25 8.61 6.54 -5.67
N GLU A 26 9.63 7.14 -6.26
CA GLU A 26 9.53 7.67 -7.63
C GLU A 26 9.21 6.56 -8.63
N ILE A 27 9.89 5.43 -8.52
CA ILE A 27 9.63 4.29 -9.42
C ILE A 27 8.23 3.74 -9.23
N LEU A 28 7.84 3.46 -8.00
CA LEU A 28 6.52 2.87 -7.76
C LEU A 28 5.40 3.84 -8.15
N SER A 29 5.53 5.12 -7.80
CA SER A 29 4.50 6.11 -8.17
C SER A 29 4.36 6.21 -9.69
N GLY A 30 5.47 6.16 -10.43
CA GLY A 30 5.42 6.14 -11.90
C GLY A 30 4.70 4.92 -12.43
N LEU A 31 5.02 3.73 -11.91
CA LEU A 31 4.36 2.49 -12.34
C LEU A 31 2.87 2.47 -11.98
N ALA A 32 2.50 3.10 -10.88
CA ALA A 32 1.12 3.16 -10.40
C ALA A 32 0.33 4.35 -10.98
N ALA A 33 0.98 5.17 -11.81
CA ALA A 33 0.37 6.39 -12.35
C ALA A 33 -0.14 7.33 -11.26
N LEU A 34 0.63 7.47 -10.20
CA LEU A 34 0.37 8.39 -9.09
C LEU A 34 1.49 9.43 -9.02
N SER A 35 1.21 10.57 -8.38
CA SER A 35 2.29 11.48 -8.04
C SER A 35 3.14 10.87 -6.91
N ARG A 36 4.41 11.21 -6.88
CA ARG A 36 5.29 10.77 -5.80
C ARG A 36 4.81 11.27 -4.44
N SER A 37 4.34 12.51 -4.38
CA SER A 37 3.80 13.09 -3.15
C SER A 37 2.61 12.31 -2.62
N HIS A 38 1.71 11.91 -3.52
CA HIS A 38 0.52 11.13 -3.13
C HIS A 38 0.93 9.78 -2.55
N LEU A 39 1.86 9.08 -3.22
CA LEU A 39 2.36 7.80 -2.70
C LEU A 39 3.03 7.99 -1.34
N ALA A 40 3.85 9.03 -1.20
CA ALA A 40 4.53 9.32 0.06
C ALA A 40 3.53 9.55 1.20
N GLU A 41 2.44 10.26 0.95
CA GLU A 41 1.41 10.51 1.95
C GLU A 41 0.68 9.22 2.33
N ILE A 42 0.42 8.35 1.37
CA ILE A 42 -0.19 7.05 1.65
C ILE A 42 0.73 6.19 2.53
N GLU A 43 2.01 6.12 2.17
CA GLU A 43 2.99 5.33 2.94
C GLU A 43 3.18 5.88 4.35
N ALA A 44 3.09 7.19 4.51
CA ALA A 44 3.21 7.85 5.81
C ALA A 44 1.95 7.75 6.67
N GLY A 45 0.87 7.20 6.13
CA GLY A 45 -0.40 7.08 6.85
C GLY A 45 -1.20 8.36 6.92
N LYS A 46 -0.84 9.37 6.14
CA LYS A 46 -1.53 10.66 6.11
C LYS A 46 -2.74 10.67 5.19
N ASP A 47 -2.79 9.74 4.26
CA ASP A 47 -3.88 9.66 3.29
C ASP A 47 -4.44 8.24 3.28
N ASN A 48 -5.77 8.15 3.24
CA ASN A 48 -6.48 6.88 3.14
C ASN A 48 -6.81 6.64 1.67
N ALA A 49 -6.02 5.81 1.02
CA ALA A 49 -6.18 5.53 -0.41
C ALA A 49 -7.50 4.82 -0.69
N ASN A 50 -8.20 5.27 -1.72
CA ASN A 50 -9.40 4.57 -2.18
C ASN A 50 -9.02 3.30 -2.95
N VAL A 51 -10.03 2.50 -3.29
CA VAL A 51 -9.81 1.20 -3.97
C VAL A 51 -9.10 1.38 -5.31
N GLU A 52 -9.48 2.39 -6.08
CA GLU A 52 -8.84 2.64 -7.38
C GLU A 52 -7.35 2.91 -7.21
N THR A 53 -6.98 3.73 -6.24
CA THR A 53 -5.58 4.03 -5.95
C THR A 53 -4.84 2.77 -5.50
N LEU A 54 -5.45 1.97 -4.63
CA LEU A 54 -4.84 0.71 -4.19
C LEU A 54 -4.66 -0.27 -5.36
N TRP A 55 -5.62 -0.30 -6.28
CA TRP A 55 -5.52 -1.11 -7.48
C TRP A 55 -4.29 -0.72 -8.31
N LYS A 56 -4.10 0.59 -8.52
CA LYS A 56 -2.94 1.11 -9.26
C LYS A 56 -1.63 0.76 -8.58
N ILE A 57 -1.58 0.86 -7.26
CA ILE A 57 -0.38 0.50 -6.48
C ILE A 57 -0.09 -0.99 -6.60
N ALA A 58 -1.12 -1.83 -6.50
CA ALA A 58 -0.96 -3.28 -6.65
C ALA A 58 -0.40 -3.62 -8.04
N GLU A 59 -0.92 -2.96 -9.09
CA GLU A 59 -0.39 -3.14 -10.44
C GLU A 59 1.08 -2.73 -10.52
N GLY A 60 1.44 -1.62 -9.90
CA GLY A 60 2.84 -1.16 -9.87
C GLY A 60 3.75 -2.12 -9.12
N LEU A 61 3.23 -2.81 -8.12
CA LEU A 61 3.95 -3.84 -7.37
C LEU A 61 3.91 -5.20 -8.05
N ASP A 62 3.19 -5.32 -9.16
CA ASP A 62 3.00 -6.57 -9.90
C ASP A 62 2.34 -7.66 -9.06
N ILE A 63 1.33 -7.28 -8.29
CA ILE A 63 0.52 -8.21 -7.52
C ILE A 63 -0.96 -7.89 -7.74
N ARG A 64 -1.81 -8.85 -7.41
CA ARG A 64 -3.26 -8.61 -7.44
C ARG A 64 -3.65 -7.72 -6.25
N LEU A 65 -4.69 -6.92 -6.43
CA LEU A 65 -5.22 -6.13 -5.31
C LEU A 65 -5.61 -7.04 -4.15
N SER A 66 -6.18 -8.22 -4.44
CA SER A 66 -6.55 -9.18 -3.40
C SER A 66 -5.34 -9.61 -2.57
N GLU A 67 -4.17 -9.75 -3.20
CA GLU A 67 -2.95 -10.10 -2.48
C GLU A 67 -2.49 -8.95 -1.59
N LEU A 68 -2.56 -7.73 -2.09
CA LEU A 68 -2.22 -6.55 -1.29
C LEU A 68 -3.11 -6.47 -0.06
N ILE A 69 -4.43 -6.61 -0.25
CA ILE A 69 -5.40 -6.55 0.84
C ILE A 69 -5.18 -7.71 1.83
N ARG A 70 -4.88 -8.92 1.33
CA ARG A 70 -4.58 -10.05 2.20
C ARG A 70 -3.43 -9.74 3.14
N GLN A 71 -2.37 -9.13 2.63
CA GLN A 71 -1.21 -8.78 3.45
C GLN A 71 -1.56 -7.67 4.45
N VAL A 72 -2.42 -6.73 4.07
CA VAL A 72 -2.91 -5.72 5.00
C VAL A 72 -3.71 -6.37 6.12
N GLU A 73 -4.60 -7.31 5.78
CA GLU A 73 -5.39 -8.02 6.78
C GLU A 73 -4.50 -8.80 7.74
N GLU A 74 -3.49 -9.48 7.23
CA GLU A 74 -2.55 -10.22 8.07
C GLU A 74 -1.81 -9.28 9.03
N GLU A 75 -1.41 -8.12 8.54
CA GLU A 75 -0.69 -7.15 9.36
C GLU A 75 -1.60 -6.58 10.45
N LEU A 76 -2.86 -6.30 10.12
CA LEU A 76 -3.83 -5.84 11.09
C LEU A 76 -4.04 -6.89 12.19
N GLU A 77 -4.14 -8.16 11.82
CA GLU A 77 -4.33 -9.25 12.78
C GLU A 77 -3.10 -9.42 13.68
N ARG A 78 -1.91 -9.23 13.13
CA ARG A 78 -0.66 -9.38 13.88
C ARG A 78 -0.54 -8.34 14.98
N HIS A 79 -1.15 -7.17 14.81
CA HIS A 79 -1.12 -6.08 15.77
C HIS A 79 -2.39 -6.02 16.64
N ALA A 80 -3.20 -7.07 16.62
CA ALA A 80 -4.41 -7.14 17.44
C ALA A 80 -4.06 -7.34 18.92
#